data_cec1b41ceba248dcd472898da8420b9d
#
_entry.id   cec1b41ceba248dcd472898da8420b9d
#
_cell.length_a   1.000
_cell.length_b   1.000
_cell.length_c   1.000
_cell.angle_alpha   90.00
_cell.angle_beta   90.00
_cell.angle_gamma   90.00
#
_symmetry.space_group_name_H-M   'P 1'
#
loop_
_entity.id
_entity.type
_entity.pdbx_description
1 polymer ?
#
loop_
_entity_poly.entity_id
_entity_poly.type
_entity_poly.pdbx_seq_one_letter_code
_entity_poly.pdbx_strand_id
1 'polypeptide(L)'
;GPGQATGVTASSTKNTVTVKWNGQINVAGYIVYRLNDNGKWVRVKTITNKNTTSYTDKKLSGNTIYKYCVVAYYKKSGNNVRTDRSKTVSIMTKPANARSVSVIPSKNNSVSISWKSSKNISGYLVYMKNGTTGSSWKRIAKLSSDKTSWTQKGLSANGTYKFKVKTYYRGNGATSISDAATITVKIPPKKVTGVAVNSYGSKQLMTWKTQTDADGYYIYRYTNKTKKYTKLKTITNSAASSYIINEAGSSKYSYCIVAYNKSNGKAYKGTRSALTASKKGSQKMQVICSVLNVRKGPGTGYDIIQTVSYGTELTLKGLYQDWYQISFTKDGRTYNGYVSAAYVKLK
;
A
#
# COMPACT_ATOMS: atom_id res chain seq x y z
N GLY A 1 4.54 25.93 53.22
CA GLY A 1 3.60 25.23 52.35
C GLY A 1 4.26 24.81 51.05
N PRO A 2 3.61 23.98 50.24
CA PRO A 2 4.12 23.59 48.91
C PRO A 2 4.19 24.84 48.00
N GLY A 3 5.13 24.80 47.02
CA GLY A 3 5.25 25.85 46.01
C GLY A 3 4.18 25.70 44.90
N GLN A 4 4.21 26.62 43.91
CA GLN A 4 3.37 26.53 42.74
C GLN A 4 3.62 25.23 41.96
N ALA A 5 2.63 24.77 41.20
CA ALA A 5 2.77 23.60 40.31
C ALA A 5 3.81 23.89 39.22
N THR A 6 4.65 22.87 38.90
CA THR A 6 5.73 22.97 37.91
C THR A 6 5.55 21.98 36.80
N GLY A 7 6.32 22.11 35.71
CA GLY A 7 6.30 21.19 34.59
C GLY A 7 4.97 21.16 33.83
N VAL A 8 4.22 22.27 33.85
CA VAL A 8 2.92 22.36 33.18
C VAL A 8 3.13 22.36 31.68
N THR A 9 2.53 21.37 31.01
CA THR A 9 2.55 21.19 29.57
C THR A 9 1.12 20.97 29.04
N ALA A 10 0.92 21.17 27.77
CA ALA A 10 -0.37 20.90 27.12
C ALA A 10 -0.19 20.24 25.76
N SER A 11 -1.12 19.35 25.42
CA SER A 11 -1.30 18.76 24.09
C SER A 11 -2.74 18.90 23.66
N SER A 12 -3.02 18.93 22.34
CA SER A 12 -4.36 19.17 21.84
C SER A 12 -4.79 18.18 20.76
N THR A 13 -6.10 18.00 20.67
CA THR A 13 -6.79 17.47 19.51
C THR A 13 -7.62 18.59 18.86
N LYS A 14 -8.53 18.27 17.95
CA LYS A 14 -9.43 19.27 17.36
C LYS A 14 -10.43 19.85 18.37
N ASN A 15 -10.74 19.16 19.46
CA ASN A 15 -11.77 19.54 20.41
C ASN A 15 -11.45 19.25 21.87
N THR A 16 -10.19 18.92 22.16
CA THR A 16 -9.72 18.70 23.54
C THR A 16 -8.35 19.32 23.74
N VAL A 17 -8.04 19.65 25.01
CA VAL A 17 -6.70 19.97 25.48
C VAL A 17 -6.42 19.13 26.73
N THR A 18 -5.29 18.43 26.73
CA THR A 18 -4.77 17.70 27.90
C THR A 18 -3.66 18.50 28.53
N VAL A 19 -3.86 18.90 29.78
CA VAL A 19 -2.85 19.60 30.61
C VAL A 19 -2.21 18.59 31.53
N LYS A 20 -0.87 18.60 31.64
CA LYS A 20 -0.08 17.75 32.54
C LYS A 20 0.84 18.62 33.40
N TRP A 21 1.18 18.14 34.57
CA TRP A 21 2.09 18.81 35.48
C TRP A 21 2.88 17.81 36.36
N ASN A 22 3.92 18.29 37.04
CA ASN A 22 4.68 17.45 37.93
C ASN A 22 3.91 17.25 39.25
N GLY A 23 3.90 16.03 39.76
CA GLY A 23 3.36 15.72 41.08
C GLY A 23 4.13 16.42 42.18
N GLN A 24 3.42 16.81 43.24
CA GLN A 24 4.01 17.48 44.43
C GLN A 24 3.72 16.67 45.68
N ILE A 25 4.65 16.69 46.60
CA ILE A 25 4.45 16.21 47.98
C ILE A 25 3.72 17.26 48.83
N ASN A 26 3.05 16.83 49.90
CA ASN A 26 2.37 17.72 50.84
C ASN A 26 1.24 18.58 50.26
N VAL A 27 0.63 18.11 49.16
CA VAL A 27 -0.61 18.68 48.58
C VAL A 27 -1.80 17.79 48.87
N ALA A 28 -3.00 18.35 48.85
CA ALA A 28 -4.27 17.61 48.95
C ALA A 28 -4.86 17.37 47.55
N GLY A 29 -4.49 18.19 46.57
CA GLY A 29 -4.94 18.07 45.19
C GLY A 29 -4.58 19.29 44.34
N TYR A 30 -5.24 19.40 43.22
CA TYR A 30 -4.98 20.46 42.22
C TYR A 30 -6.28 21.06 41.68
N ILE A 31 -6.16 22.29 41.20
CA ILE A 31 -7.25 22.99 40.49
C ILE A 31 -6.71 23.44 39.13
N VAL A 32 -7.36 23.04 38.08
CA VAL A 32 -7.02 23.48 36.72
C VAL A 32 -7.92 24.66 36.33
N TYR A 33 -7.28 25.73 35.87
CA TYR A 33 -7.95 26.94 35.38
C TYR A 33 -7.71 27.11 33.90
N ARG A 34 -8.74 27.62 33.19
CA ARG A 34 -8.67 28.06 31.80
C ARG A 34 -8.99 29.55 31.73
N LEU A 35 -8.24 30.28 30.91
CA LEU A 35 -8.55 31.69 30.61
C LEU A 35 -9.78 31.74 29.68
N ASN A 36 -10.81 32.47 30.04
CA ASN A 36 -11.98 32.68 29.20
C ASN A 36 -11.78 33.88 28.24
N ASP A 37 -12.75 34.09 27.33
CA ASP A 37 -12.68 35.14 26.32
C ASP A 37 -12.71 36.58 26.92
N ASN A 38 -13.15 36.72 28.16
CA ASN A 38 -13.14 37.98 28.91
C ASN A 38 -11.84 38.22 29.71
N GLY A 39 -10.83 37.39 29.48
CA GLY A 39 -9.55 37.50 30.17
C GLY A 39 -9.57 37.07 31.64
N LYS A 40 -10.59 36.33 32.09
CA LYS A 40 -10.71 35.81 33.45
C LYS A 40 -10.36 34.33 33.54
N TRP A 41 -9.63 33.94 34.58
CA TRP A 41 -9.34 32.57 34.91
C TRP A 41 -10.56 31.87 35.49
N VAL A 42 -11.06 30.88 34.82
CA VAL A 42 -12.21 30.07 35.23
C VAL A 42 -11.76 28.67 35.60
N ARG A 43 -12.21 28.21 36.77
CA ARG A 43 -11.93 26.85 37.23
C ARG A 43 -12.67 25.84 36.34
N VAL A 44 -11.92 24.97 35.67
CA VAL A 44 -12.48 23.91 34.82
C VAL A 44 -12.48 22.55 35.50
N LYS A 45 -11.59 22.33 36.47
CA LYS A 45 -11.56 21.08 37.24
C LYS A 45 -10.93 21.26 38.60
N THR A 46 -11.54 20.65 39.61
CA THR A 46 -10.89 20.38 40.93
C THR A 46 -10.55 18.90 40.99
N ILE A 47 -9.31 18.57 41.34
CA ILE A 47 -8.78 17.22 41.42
C ILE A 47 -8.43 16.98 42.91
N THR A 48 -9.12 16.05 43.52
CA THR A 48 -8.95 15.74 44.97
C THR A 48 -7.96 14.61 45.20
N ASN A 49 -7.57 13.88 44.19
CA ASN A 49 -6.52 12.87 44.26
C ASN A 49 -5.17 13.52 43.92
N LYS A 50 -4.31 13.71 44.92
CA LYS A 50 -2.98 14.30 44.77
C LYS A 50 -2.04 13.60 43.78
N ASN A 51 -2.32 12.33 43.47
CA ASN A 51 -1.52 11.53 42.55
C ASN A 51 -1.95 11.72 41.08
N THR A 52 -3.09 12.39 40.84
CA THR A 52 -3.55 12.72 39.48
C THR A 52 -2.84 13.99 39.01
N THR A 53 -2.05 13.87 37.95
CA THR A 53 -1.19 14.93 37.40
C THR A 53 -1.54 15.29 35.96
N SER A 54 -2.77 15.00 35.54
CA SER A 54 -3.29 15.38 34.22
C SER A 54 -4.79 15.61 34.24
N TYR A 55 -5.25 16.44 33.30
CA TYR A 55 -6.66 16.70 33.07
C TYR A 55 -6.91 16.98 31.58
N THR A 56 -7.98 16.39 31.04
CA THR A 56 -8.40 16.63 29.65
C THR A 56 -9.66 17.47 29.63
N ASP A 57 -9.54 18.70 29.16
CA ASP A 57 -10.65 19.61 28.88
C ASP A 57 -11.27 19.24 27.51
N LYS A 58 -12.60 19.13 27.45
CA LYS A 58 -13.34 18.57 26.32
C LYS A 58 -14.33 19.59 25.76
N LYS A 59 -14.90 19.27 24.56
CA LYS A 59 -15.89 20.09 23.85
C LYS A 59 -15.38 21.48 23.50
N LEU A 60 -14.09 21.60 23.22
CA LEU A 60 -13.46 22.82 22.78
C LEU A 60 -13.65 23.05 21.29
N SER A 61 -13.54 24.30 20.84
CA SER A 61 -13.52 24.66 19.42
C SER A 61 -12.17 24.35 18.80
N GLY A 62 -12.15 23.92 17.52
CA GLY A 62 -10.93 23.77 16.74
C GLY A 62 -10.31 25.10 16.36
N ASN A 63 -9.05 25.11 15.97
CA ASN A 63 -8.28 26.30 15.54
C ASN A 63 -8.29 27.46 16.55
N THR A 64 -8.44 27.15 17.83
CA THR A 64 -8.59 28.12 18.90
C THR A 64 -7.46 28.00 19.92
N ILE A 65 -6.88 29.12 20.32
CA ILE A 65 -5.85 29.17 21.38
C ILE A 65 -6.55 29.14 22.73
N TYR A 66 -6.16 28.18 23.56
CA TYR A 66 -6.56 28.08 24.96
C TYR A 66 -5.35 28.23 25.86
N LYS A 67 -5.56 28.89 26.99
CA LYS A 67 -4.53 29.10 28.02
C LYS A 67 -4.95 28.46 29.32
N TYR A 68 -4.01 27.76 29.98
CA TYR A 68 -4.24 27.04 31.22
C TYR A 68 -3.18 27.37 32.25
N CYS A 69 -3.55 27.27 33.52
CA CYS A 69 -2.63 27.19 34.64
C CYS A 69 -3.17 26.20 35.67
N VAL A 70 -2.27 25.73 36.52
CA VAL A 70 -2.58 24.77 37.58
C VAL A 70 -2.22 25.40 38.93
N VAL A 71 -3.11 25.20 39.91
CA VAL A 71 -2.92 25.62 41.31
C VAL A 71 -2.95 24.36 42.15
N ALA A 72 -1.95 24.15 42.99
CA ALA A 72 -2.02 23.13 44.02
C ALA A 72 -2.75 23.68 45.25
N TYR A 73 -3.38 22.79 46.01
CA TYR A 73 -3.92 23.17 47.31
C TYR A 73 -3.55 22.14 48.39
N TYR A 74 -3.46 22.60 49.61
CA TYR A 74 -3.10 21.78 50.76
C TYR A 74 -3.96 22.11 51.96
N LYS A 75 -3.94 21.27 53.01
CA LYS A 75 -4.67 21.49 54.26
C LYS A 75 -3.80 22.22 55.25
N LYS A 76 -4.31 23.32 55.81
CA LYS A 76 -3.72 24.02 56.94
C LYS A 76 -4.80 24.30 57.97
N SER A 77 -4.67 23.76 59.17
CA SER A 77 -5.68 23.85 60.21
C SER A 77 -7.10 23.48 59.75
N GLY A 78 -7.21 22.39 58.95
CA GLY A 78 -8.47 21.91 58.42
C GLY A 78 -8.96 22.62 57.14
N ASN A 79 -8.47 23.79 56.81
CA ASN A 79 -8.88 24.60 55.68
C ASN A 79 -8.01 24.34 54.42
N ASN A 80 -8.63 24.48 53.27
CA ASN A 80 -7.91 24.43 51.98
C ASN A 80 -7.19 25.74 51.73
N VAL A 81 -5.85 25.70 51.61
CA VAL A 81 -5.01 26.83 51.22
C VAL A 81 -4.47 26.56 49.82
N ARG A 82 -4.51 27.56 48.95
CA ARG A 82 -4.04 27.46 47.55
C ARG A 82 -2.62 28.01 47.44
N THR A 83 -1.85 27.41 46.55
CA THR A 83 -0.56 27.97 46.12
C THR A 83 -0.79 29.06 45.09
N ASP A 84 0.28 29.75 44.70
CA ASP A 84 0.25 30.58 43.49
C ASP A 84 -0.03 29.73 42.24
N ARG A 85 -0.46 30.40 41.16
CA ARG A 85 -0.67 29.78 39.88
C ARG A 85 0.67 29.35 39.29
N SER A 86 0.68 28.19 38.59
CA SER A 86 1.79 27.81 37.73
C SER A 86 2.04 28.84 36.62
N LYS A 87 3.15 28.69 35.90
CA LYS A 87 3.31 29.34 34.59
C LYS A 87 2.14 28.98 33.69
N THR A 88 1.68 29.96 32.90
CA THR A 88 0.63 29.75 31.91
C THR A 88 1.17 28.93 30.76
N VAL A 89 0.44 27.88 30.35
CA VAL A 89 0.66 27.16 29.12
C VAL A 89 -0.40 27.60 28.10
N SER A 90 0.04 27.83 26.86
CA SER A 90 -0.82 28.22 25.74
C SER A 90 -0.73 27.18 24.63
N ILE A 91 -1.87 26.79 24.08
CA ILE A 91 -1.93 25.80 23.01
C ILE A 91 -3.10 26.07 22.07
N MET A 92 -2.90 25.82 20.77
CA MET A 92 -3.97 25.87 19.76
C MET A 92 -4.54 24.48 19.55
N THR A 93 -5.86 24.34 19.56
CA THR A 93 -6.54 23.11 19.12
C THR A 93 -6.32 22.89 17.64
N LYS A 94 -6.26 21.62 17.23
CA LYS A 94 -5.98 21.24 15.85
C LYS A 94 -7.16 21.57 14.92
N PRO A 95 -6.89 21.86 13.63
CA PRO A 95 -7.94 21.87 12.62
C PRO A 95 -8.52 20.47 12.39
N ALA A 96 -9.68 20.38 11.79
CA ALA A 96 -10.26 19.11 11.37
C ALA A 96 -9.38 18.42 10.31
N ASN A 97 -9.33 17.10 10.34
CA ASN A 97 -8.58 16.32 9.36
C ASN A 97 -9.09 16.56 7.93
N ALA A 98 -8.23 16.41 6.96
CA ALA A 98 -8.63 16.36 5.54
C ALA A 98 -9.65 15.23 5.33
N ARG A 99 -10.70 15.53 4.52
CA ARG A 99 -11.85 14.64 4.33
C ARG A 99 -11.78 13.89 3.01
N SER A 100 -12.25 12.65 3.00
CA SER A 100 -12.40 11.85 1.77
C SER A 100 -11.09 11.81 0.94
N VAL A 101 -9.97 11.59 1.62
CA VAL A 101 -8.67 11.49 0.95
C VAL A 101 -8.64 10.21 0.12
N SER A 102 -8.34 10.35 -1.17
CA SER A 102 -8.19 9.26 -2.13
C SER A 102 -6.78 9.30 -2.72
N VAL A 103 -6.15 8.13 -2.82
CA VAL A 103 -4.80 7.98 -3.37
C VAL A 103 -4.84 6.88 -4.43
N ILE A 104 -4.68 7.26 -5.70
CA ILE A 104 -4.85 6.37 -6.85
C ILE A 104 -3.53 6.24 -7.61
N PRO A 105 -2.91 5.04 -7.64
CA PRO A 105 -1.70 4.81 -8.39
C PRO A 105 -1.95 4.73 -9.90
N SER A 106 -0.95 5.11 -10.69
CA SER A 106 -0.98 5.12 -12.16
C SER A 106 0.18 4.31 -12.75
N LYS A 107 -0.07 3.70 -13.91
CA LYS A 107 0.96 3.01 -14.71
C LYS A 107 2.12 3.91 -15.16
N ASN A 108 1.98 5.24 -15.02
CA ASN A 108 3.01 6.21 -15.36
C ASN A 108 3.95 6.52 -14.17
N ASN A 109 4.05 5.62 -13.20
CA ASN A 109 4.87 5.78 -12.00
C ASN A 109 4.51 7.04 -11.20
N SER A 110 3.23 7.33 -11.12
CA SER A 110 2.68 8.46 -10.39
C SER A 110 1.49 8.06 -9.52
N VAL A 111 1.12 8.96 -8.62
CA VAL A 111 -0.05 8.81 -7.76
C VAL A 111 -0.85 10.10 -7.83
N SER A 112 -2.16 9.97 -8.05
CA SER A 112 -3.12 11.07 -7.94
C SER A 112 -3.74 11.07 -6.56
N ILE A 113 -3.54 12.15 -5.82
CA ILE A 113 -4.08 12.35 -4.47
C ILE A 113 -5.16 13.42 -4.56
N SER A 114 -6.33 13.15 -4.00
CA SER A 114 -7.46 14.09 -3.98
C SER A 114 -8.17 14.05 -2.62
N TRP A 115 -8.86 15.13 -2.29
CA TRP A 115 -9.64 15.28 -1.05
C TRP A 115 -10.77 16.29 -1.24
N LYS A 116 -11.72 16.28 -0.30
CA LYS A 116 -12.77 17.30 -0.27
C LYS A 116 -12.26 18.56 0.41
N SER A 117 -12.69 19.71 -0.07
CA SER A 117 -12.36 21.02 0.51
C SER A 117 -12.75 21.09 2.00
N SER A 118 -11.93 21.78 2.78
CA SER A 118 -12.16 22.05 4.21
C SER A 118 -12.32 23.55 4.42
N LYS A 119 -13.15 23.94 5.40
CA LYS A 119 -13.34 25.32 5.81
C LYS A 119 -12.43 25.68 6.98
N ASN A 120 -12.19 26.98 7.18
CA ASN A 120 -11.42 27.50 8.32
C ASN A 120 -10.02 26.92 8.46
N ILE A 121 -9.33 26.75 7.34
CA ILE A 121 -7.95 26.30 7.28
C ILE A 121 -7.12 27.25 6.43
N SER A 122 -5.80 27.23 6.62
CA SER A 122 -4.87 28.00 5.78
C SER A 122 -4.41 27.20 4.55
N GLY A 123 -4.49 25.89 4.59
CA GLY A 123 -4.13 25.04 3.47
C GLY A 123 -3.91 23.58 3.86
N TYR A 124 -3.19 22.88 2.97
CA TYR A 124 -2.92 21.44 3.08
C TYR A 124 -1.43 21.14 3.03
N LEU A 125 -1.04 20.10 3.73
CA LEU A 125 0.30 19.54 3.72
C LEU A 125 0.20 18.10 3.26
N VAL A 126 0.92 17.74 2.21
CA VAL A 126 0.99 16.37 1.70
C VAL A 126 2.32 15.76 2.09
N TYR A 127 2.27 14.58 2.69
CA TYR A 127 3.44 13.83 3.14
C TYR A 127 3.50 12.47 2.46
N MET A 128 4.72 12.02 2.21
CA MET A 128 5.01 10.71 1.65
C MET A 128 6.18 10.06 2.40
N LYS A 129 6.16 8.74 2.48
CA LYS A 129 7.33 7.92 2.80
C LYS A 129 7.31 6.62 2.00
N ASN A 130 8.48 5.97 1.84
CA ASN A 130 8.55 4.61 1.34
C ASN A 130 7.82 3.66 2.29
N GLY A 131 7.22 2.61 1.75
CA GLY A 131 6.54 1.59 2.54
C GLY A 131 7.47 0.66 3.32
N THR A 132 8.79 0.75 3.08
CA THR A 132 9.81 -0.04 3.78
C THR A 132 10.03 0.43 5.23
N THR A 133 10.46 -0.48 6.08
CA THR A 133 10.79 -0.20 7.49
C THR A 133 11.92 0.83 7.58
N GLY A 134 11.83 1.76 8.54
CA GLY A 134 12.89 2.76 8.81
C GLY A 134 12.83 4.02 7.96
N SER A 135 11.95 4.12 6.97
CA SER A 135 11.80 5.36 6.18
C SER A 135 11.05 6.44 6.97
N SER A 136 11.47 7.69 6.80
CA SER A 136 10.87 8.86 7.44
C SER A 136 9.85 9.56 6.54
N TRP A 137 8.89 10.25 7.16
CA TRP A 137 7.94 11.09 6.44
C TRP A 137 8.62 12.34 5.89
N LYS A 138 8.40 12.61 4.61
CA LYS A 138 8.80 13.86 3.94
C LYS A 138 7.56 14.62 3.52
N ARG A 139 7.54 15.93 3.78
CA ARG A 139 6.53 16.80 3.17
C ARG A 139 6.87 17.00 1.70
N ILE A 140 5.97 16.60 0.81
CA ILE A 140 6.14 16.70 -0.65
C ILE A 140 5.38 17.88 -1.24
N ALA A 141 4.38 18.43 -0.53
CA ALA A 141 3.66 19.62 -0.97
C ALA A 141 3.13 20.44 0.21
N LYS A 142 3.08 21.76 0.03
CA LYS A 142 2.34 22.72 0.85
C LYS A 142 1.44 23.51 -0.09
N LEU A 143 0.14 23.42 0.11
CA LEU A 143 -0.88 23.90 -0.82
C LEU A 143 -1.81 24.88 -0.12
N SER A 144 -2.33 25.86 -0.86
CA SER A 144 -3.35 26.79 -0.41
C SER A 144 -4.70 26.08 -0.18
N SER A 145 -5.60 26.71 0.56
CA SER A 145 -6.89 26.13 0.95
C SER A 145 -7.86 25.85 -0.20
N ASP A 146 -7.65 26.46 -1.37
CA ASP A 146 -8.42 26.23 -2.60
C ASP A 146 -8.02 24.98 -3.36
N LYS A 147 -6.87 24.37 -3.05
CA LYS A 147 -6.37 23.16 -3.71
C LYS A 147 -6.96 21.91 -3.07
N THR A 148 -7.42 20.98 -3.90
CA THR A 148 -8.01 19.71 -3.46
C THR A 148 -7.37 18.49 -4.09
N SER A 149 -6.20 18.66 -4.72
CA SER A 149 -5.47 17.56 -5.34
C SER A 149 -3.98 17.84 -5.44
N TRP A 150 -3.23 16.75 -5.55
CA TRP A 150 -1.80 16.72 -5.82
C TRP A 150 -1.44 15.50 -6.64
N THR A 151 -0.52 15.62 -7.59
CA THR A 151 0.02 14.47 -8.33
C THR A 151 1.50 14.31 -7.99
N GLN A 152 1.85 13.17 -7.42
CA GLN A 152 3.24 12.80 -7.15
C GLN A 152 3.75 11.94 -8.29
N LYS A 153 4.84 12.39 -8.95
CA LYS A 153 5.51 11.71 -10.06
C LYS A 153 6.84 11.10 -9.62
N GLY A 154 7.48 10.34 -10.52
CA GLY A 154 8.84 9.82 -10.31
C GLY A 154 8.92 8.68 -9.30
N LEU A 155 7.83 7.95 -9.09
CA LEU A 155 7.79 6.79 -8.22
C LEU A 155 8.29 5.54 -8.95
N SER A 156 8.71 4.52 -8.20
CA SER A 156 9.18 3.27 -8.77
C SER A 156 8.02 2.32 -9.05
N ALA A 157 8.00 1.70 -10.23
CA ALA A 157 7.08 0.58 -10.50
C ALA A 157 7.27 -0.52 -9.46
N ASN A 158 6.19 -1.21 -9.07
CA ASN A 158 6.14 -2.18 -7.97
C ASN A 158 6.48 -1.61 -6.58
N GLY A 159 6.82 -0.33 -6.47
CA GLY A 159 7.14 0.32 -5.20
C GLY A 159 5.89 0.49 -4.32
N THR A 160 6.07 0.35 -3.01
CA THR A 160 5.04 0.62 -2.01
C THR A 160 5.33 1.94 -1.33
N TYR A 161 4.33 2.82 -1.25
CA TYR A 161 4.44 4.15 -0.66
C TYR A 161 3.29 4.41 0.29
N LYS A 162 3.55 5.26 1.28
CA LYS A 162 2.53 5.72 2.23
C LYS A 162 2.36 7.23 2.11
N PHE A 163 1.11 7.67 2.16
CA PHE A 163 0.73 9.07 2.02
C PHE A 163 -0.14 9.53 3.19
N LYS A 164 -0.01 10.81 3.52
CA LYS A 164 -0.90 11.55 4.43
C LYS A 164 -1.23 12.90 3.84
N VAL A 165 -2.48 13.33 3.99
CA VAL A 165 -2.91 14.71 3.72
C VAL A 165 -3.37 15.31 5.03
N LYS A 166 -2.73 16.38 5.46
CA LYS A 166 -3.07 17.14 6.67
C LYS A 166 -3.59 18.50 6.29
N THR A 167 -4.51 19.01 7.07
CA THR A 167 -4.87 20.44 7.05
C THR A 167 -3.96 21.20 8.01
N TYR A 168 -3.74 22.48 7.75
CA TYR A 168 -3.09 23.36 8.72
C TYR A 168 -3.84 24.69 8.82
N TYR A 169 -3.76 25.30 9.99
CA TYR A 169 -4.26 26.63 10.27
C TYR A 169 -3.13 27.46 10.86
N ARG A 170 -2.94 28.67 10.33
CA ARG A 170 -2.01 29.66 10.87
C ARG A 170 -2.79 30.92 11.23
N GLY A 171 -2.76 31.28 12.49
CA GLY A 171 -3.42 32.47 13.01
C GLY A 171 -2.89 32.84 14.40
N ASN A 172 -3.04 34.11 14.78
CA ASN A 172 -2.61 34.64 16.07
C ASN A 172 -1.14 34.30 16.43
N GLY A 173 -0.25 34.28 15.40
CA GLY A 173 1.16 33.96 15.58
C GLY A 173 1.51 32.47 15.80
N ALA A 174 0.51 31.59 15.74
CA ALA A 174 0.69 30.14 15.93
C ALA A 174 0.25 29.35 14.69
N THR A 175 0.83 28.17 14.51
CA THR A 175 0.43 27.20 13.48
C THR A 175 0.03 25.90 14.14
N SER A 176 -1.12 25.36 13.75
CA SER A 176 -1.62 24.06 14.17
C SER A 176 -1.87 23.18 12.95
N ILE A 177 -1.54 21.90 13.09
CA ILE A 177 -1.58 20.89 12.01
C ILE A 177 -2.47 19.74 12.47
N SER A 178 -3.40 19.31 11.58
CA SER A 178 -4.30 18.20 11.88
C SER A 178 -3.57 16.85 11.98
N ASP A 179 -4.25 15.88 12.56
CA ASP A 179 -3.91 14.47 12.35
C ASP A 179 -4.31 14.04 10.93
N ALA A 180 -3.87 12.87 10.52
CA ALA A 180 -4.26 12.27 9.25
C ALA A 180 -4.13 10.75 9.28
N ALA A 181 -5.02 10.06 8.58
CA ALA A 181 -4.87 8.65 8.29
C ALA A 181 -3.71 8.41 7.32
N THR A 182 -3.06 7.25 7.46
CA THR A 182 -2.05 6.77 6.50
C THR A 182 -2.73 5.94 5.42
N ILE A 183 -2.47 6.26 4.15
CA ILE A 183 -2.94 5.49 3.01
C ILE A 183 -1.73 4.85 2.34
N THR A 184 -1.76 3.52 2.24
CA THR A 184 -0.70 2.74 1.60
C THR A 184 -1.12 2.37 0.19
N VAL A 185 -0.25 2.57 -0.79
CA VAL A 185 -0.47 2.19 -2.19
C VAL A 185 0.74 1.46 -2.75
N LYS A 186 0.48 0.56 -3.69
CA LYS A 186 1.50 -0.10 -4.50
C LYS A 186 1.40 0.39 -5.94
N ILE A 187 2.50 0.85 -6.49
CA ILE A 187 2.55 1.35 -7.87
C ILE A 187 2.40 0.16 -8.84
N PRO A 188 1.65 0.32 -9.95
CA PRO A 188 1.48 -0.74 -10.94
C PRO A 188 2.81 -1.29 -11.44
N PRO A 189 2.85 -2.58 -11.84
CA PRO A 189 4.05 -3.22 -12.31
C PRO A 189 4.58 -2.64 -13.62
N LYS A 190 5.84 -2.93 -13.91
CA LYS A 190 6.44 -2.67 -15.22
C LYS A 190 5.74 -3.51 -16.30
N LYS A 191 5.95 -3.11 -17.55
CA LYS A 191 5.60 -3.88 -18.73
C LYS A 191 6.24 -5.27 -18.66
N VAL A 192 5.45 -6.31 -18.90
CA VAL A 192 5.94 -7.70 -18.98
C VAL A 192 6.80 -7.86 -20.22
N THR A 193 7.93 -8.57 -20.09
CA THR A 193 8.89 -8.84 -21.15
C THR A 193 9.02 -10.34 -21.41
N GLY A 194 9.72 -10.71 -22.50
CA GLY A 194 9.94 -12.10 -22.87
C GLY A 194 8.67 -12.82 -23.30
N VAL A 195 7.70 -12.10 -23.84
CA VAL A 195 6.42 -12.67 -24.26
C VAL A 195 6.58 -13.39 -25.60
N ALA A 196 6.15 -14.65 -25.62
CA ALA A 196 6.07 -15.46 -26.83
C ALA A 196 4.76 -16.23 -26.86
N VAL A 197 4.24 -16.50 -28.06
CA VAL A 197 3.06 -17.33 -28.28
C VAL A 197 3.38 -18.34 -29.37
N ASN A 198 3.34 -19.62 -29.03
CA ASN A 198 3.67 -20.71 -29.94
C ASN A 198 2.49 -21.67 -30.12
N SER A 199 2.21 -22.03 -31.35
CA SER A 199 1.10 -22.90 -31.71
C SER A 199 1.52 -24.36 -31.80
N TYR A 200 0.69 -25.23 -31.22
CA TYR A 200 0.86 -26.68 -31.16
C TYR A 200 -0.50 -27.32 -31.50
N GLY A 201 -0.80 -27.43 -32.82
CA GLY A 201 -2.08 -27.94 -33.25
C GLY A 201 -3.26 -27.03 -32.88
N SER A 202 -4.21 -27.56 -32.14
CA SER A 202 -5.42 -26.84 -31.70
C SER A 202 -5.24 -25.88 -30.54
N LYS A 203 -4.03 -25.81 -29.95
CA LYS A 203 -3.72 -25.00 -28.77
C LYS A 203 -2.47 -24.18 -28.99
N GLN A 204 -2.31 -23.17 -28.13
CA GLN A 204 -1.12 -22.32 -28.10
C GLN A 204 -0.56 -22.22 -26.69
N LEU A 205 0.74 -22.09 -26.57
CA LEU A 205 1.42 -21.78 -25.32
C LEU A 205 1.92 -20.34 -25.35
N MET A 206 1.40 -19.54 -24.46
CA MET A 206 1.91 -18.21 -24.18
C MET A 206 2.88 -18.27 -23.01
N THR A 207 4.05 -17.67 -23.15
CA THR A 207 5.09 -17.62 -22.13
C THR A 207 5.59 -16.21 -21.92
N TRP A 208 6.13 -15.92 -20.74
CA TRP A 208 6.66 -14.60 -20.39
C TRP A 208 7.66 -14.69 -19.25
N LYS A 209 8.41 -13.62 -19.08
CA LYS A 209 9.30 -13.45 -17.92
C LYS A 209 8.48 -12.99 -16.71
N THR A 210 8.54 -13.75 -15.61
CA THR A 210 7.79 -13.46 -14.38
C THR A 210 8.16 -12.12 -13.76
N GLN A 211 7.18 -11.52 -13.05
CA GLN A 211 7.38 -10.34 -12.21
C GLN A 211 6.89 -10.68 -10.78
N THR A 212 7.79 -11.14 -9.94
CA THR A 212 7.48 -11.60 -8.56
C THR A 212 6.89 -10.50 -7.67
N ASP A 213 7.14 -9.23 -7.99
CA ASP A 213 6.58 -8.09 -7.26
C ASP A 213 5.15 -7.71 -7.69
N ALA A 214 4.62 -8.34 -8.74
CA ALA A 214 3.23 -8.19 -9.16
C ALA A 214 2.31 -9.10 -8.32
N ASP A 215 1.01 -8.79 -8.28
CA ASP A 215 0.01 -9.66 -7.66
C ASP A 215 -0.57 -10.68 -8.65
N GLY A 216 -0.33 -10.47 -9.95
CA GLY A 216 -0.76 -11.39 -11.00
C GLY A 216 -0.77 -10.76 -12.38
N TYR A 217 -1.48 -11.42 -13.30
CA TYR A 217 -1.49 -11.05 -14.71
C TYR A 217 -2.89 -11.13 -15.30
N TYR A 218 -3.15 -10.29 -16.31
CA TYR A 218 -4.28 -10.40 -17.23
C TYR A 218 -3.78 -10.75 -18.61
N ILE A 219 -4.33 -11.80 -19.21
CA ILE A 219 -4.04 -12.22 -20.59
C ILE A 219 -5.15 -11.75 -21.50
N TYR A 220 -4.79 -11.11 -22.60
CA TYR A 220 -5.70 -10.59 -23.59
C TYR A 220 -5.42 -11.16 -24.97
N ARG A 221 -6.51 -11.44 -25.69
CA ARG A 221 -6.53 -11.63 -27.13
C ARG A 221 -6.89 -10.29 -27.78
N TYR A 222 -6.19 -9.93 -28.82
CA TYR A 222 -6.45 -8.77 -29.65
C TYR A 222 -6.90 -9.23 -31.03
N THR A 223 -8.08 -8.80 -31.45
CA THR A 223 -8.62 -9.10 -32.79
C THR A 223 -8.07 -8.07 -33.79
N ASN A 224 -7.18 -8.50 -34.67
CA ASN A 224 -6.42 -7.61 -35.55
C ASN A 224 -7.33 -6.77 -36.50
N LYS A 225 -8.44 -7.32 -37.00
CA LYS A 225 -9.40 -6.62 -37.85
C LYS A 225 -10.17 -5.53 -37.09
N THR A 226 -10.72 -5.85 -35.93
CA THR A 226 -11.63 -4.94 -35.18
C THR A 226 -10.91 -4.07 -34.18
N LYS A 227 -9.61 -4.26 -33.96
CA LYS A 227 -8.79 -3.54 -32.99
C LYS A 227 -9.29 -3.67 -31.54
N LYS A 228 -9.99 -4.76 -31.20
CA LYS A 228 -10.60 -5.00 -29.89
C LYS A 228 -9.80 -5.99 -29.06
N TYR A 229 -9.72 -5.71 -27.76
CA TYR A 229 -9.13 -6.59 -26.74
C TYR A 229 -10.21 -7.40 -26.04
N THR A 230 -9.98 -8.69 -25.91
CA THR A 230 -10.80 -9.61 -25.10
C THR A 230 -9.93 -10.22 -24.02
N LYS A 231 -10.33 -10.09 -22.76
CA LYS A 231 -9.61 -10.72 -21.65
C LYS A 231 -9.89 -12.23 -21.65
N LEU A 232 -8.84 -13.03 -21.78
CA LEU A 232 -8.92 -14.49 -21.77
C LEU A 232 -8.80 -15.08 -20.38
N LYS A 233 -7.90 -14.52 -19.55
CA LYS A 233 -7.58 -15.08 -18.24
C LYS A 233 -7.13 -14.02 -17.25
N THR A 234 -7.48 -14.21 -16.00
CA THR A 234 -6.87 -13.58 -14.83
C THR A 234 -6.03 -14.63 -14.13
N ILE A 235 -4.75 -14.35 -13.93
CA ILE A 235 -3.79 -15.21 -13.22
C ILE A 235 -3.45 -14.52 -11.92
N THR A 236 -3.73 -15.17 -10.79
CA THR A 236 -3.49 -14.62 -9.44
C THR A 236 -2.14 -15.05 -8.85
N ASN A 237 -1.38 -15.88 -9.58
CA ASN A 237 -0.05 -16.31 -9.18
C ASN A 237 1.03 -15.51 -9.94
N SER A 238 1.77 -14.66 -9.25
CA SER A 238 2.84 -13.84 -9.82
C SER A 238 4.04 -14.67 -10.32
N ALA A 239 4.21 -15.89 -9.81
CA ALA A 239 5.25 -16.82 -10.25
C ALA A 239 4.90 -17.55 -11.56
N ALA A 240 3.66 -17.42 -12.07
CA ALA A 240 3.27 -18.01 -13.34
C ALA A 240 4.08 -17.42 -14.49
N SER A 241 4.56 -18.27 -15.38
CA SER A 241 5.35 -17.91 -16.56
C SER A 241 4.76 -18.43 -17.88
N SER A 242 3.61 -19.10 -17.82
CA SER A 242 2.93 -19.65 -18.99
C SER A 242 1.43 -19.76 -18.82
N TYR A 243 0.74 -19.79 -19.96
CA TYR A 243 -0.71 -20.03 -20.05
C TYR A 243 -1.03 -20.75 -21.37
N ILE A 244 -1.86 -21.79 -21.29
CA ILE A 244 -2.34 -22.49 -22.49
C ILE A 244 -3.60 -21.80 -23.01
N ILE A 245 -3.51 -21.29 -24.23
CA ILE A 245 -4.62 -20.70 -24.95
C ILE A 245 -5.32 -21.84 -25.72
N ASN A 246 -6.59 -22.11 -25.38
CA ASN A 246 -7.37 -23.23 -25.94
C ASN A 246 -7.98 -22.87 -27.31
N GLU A 247 -7.15 -22.36 -28.22
CA GLU A 247 -7.50 -22.10 -29.60
C GLU A 247 -6.27 -22.25 -30.51
N ALA A 248 -6.48 -22.64 -31.74
CA ALA A 248 -5.40 -22.76 -32.74
C ALA A 248 -4.82 -21.39 -33.08
N GLY A 249 -3.54 -21.37 -33.45
CA GLY A 249 -2.89 -20.15 -33.94
C GLY A 249 -3.56 -19.64 -35.21
N SER A 250 -3.75 -18.34 -35.32
CA SER A 250 -4.40 -17.68 -36.42
C SER A 250 -3.87 -16.27 -36.63
N SER A 251 -3.73 -15.83 -37.86
CA SER A 251 -3.37 -14.45 -38.20
C SER A 251 -4.43 -13.41 -37.84
N LYS A 252 -5.65 -13.86 -37.50
CA LYS A 252 -6.74 -12.99 -37.01
C LYS A 252 -6.44 -12.38 -35.63
N TYR A 253 -5.58 -13.03 -34.81
CA TYR A 253 -5.38 -12.71 -33.43
C TYR A 253 -3.91 -12.44 -33.09
N SER A 254 -3.72 -11.53 -32.21
CA SER A 254 -2.47 -11.30 -31.46
C SER A 254 -2.77 -11.33 -29.96
N TYR A 255 -1.77 -11.45 -29.14
CA TYR A 255 -1.93 -11.61 -27.71
C TYR A 255 -1.03 -10.63 -26.95
N CYS A 256 -1.46 -10.22 -25.78
CA CYS A 256 -0.64 -9.45 -24.85
C CYS A 256 -0.97 -9.79 -23.40
N ILE A 257 -0.08 -9.41 -22.54
CA ILE A 257 -0.18 -9.63 -21.10
C ILE A 257 0.06 -8.32 -20.35
N VAL A 258 -0.63 -8.16 -19.22
CA VAL A 258 -0.50 -7.02 -18.32
C VAL A 258 -0.31 -7.56 -16.92
N ALA A 259 0.74 -7.17 -16.26
CA ALA A 259 0.87 -7.38 -14.81
C ALA A 259 0.04 -6.35 -14.04
N TYR A 260 -0.48 -6.73 -12.87
CA TYR A 260 -1.23 -5.82 -12.01
C TYR A 260 -0.78 -5.92 -10.54
N ASN A 261 -0.97 -4.83 -9.81
CA ASN A 261 -0.86 -4.77 -8.36
C ASN A 261 -2.19 -4.33 -7.75
N LYS A 262 -2.45 -4.76 -6.52
CA LYS A 262 -3.61 -4.33 -5.74
C LYS A 262 -3.22 -3.24 -4.75
N SER A 263 -4.07 -2.24 -4.64
CA SER A 263 -4.00 -1.20 -3.61
C SER A 263 -5.40 -0.96 -3.07
N ASN A 264 -5.58 -1.05 -1.75
CA ASN A 264 -6.87 -0.87 -1.08
C ASN A 264 -7.99 -1.73 -1.70
N GLY A 265 -7.69 -3.02 -1.98
CA GLY A 265 -8.64 -3.98 -2.54
C GLY A 265 -8.93 -3.84 -4.03
N LYS A 266 -8.39 -2.82 -4.72
CA LYS A 266 -8.57 -2.58 -6.15
C LYS A 266 -7.31 -2.91 -6.95
N ALA A 267 -7.48 -3.56 -8.11
CA ALA A 267 -6.38 -3.89 -9.02
C ALA A 267 -6.05 -2.72 -9.95
N TYR A 268 -4.77 -2.42 -10.07
CA TYR A 268 -4.21 -1.40 -10.97
C TYR A 268 -3.23 -2.04 -11.94
N LYS A 269 -3.48 -1.84 -13.21
CA LYS A 269 -2.74 -2.45 -14.32
C LYS A 269 -1.49 -1.64 -14.66
N GLY A 270 -0.41 -2.36 -14.93
CA GLY A 270 0.76 -1.82 -15.61
C GLY A 270 0.51 -1.56 -17.10
N THR A 271 1.57 -1.32 -17.83
CA THR A 271 1.53 -1.17 -19.29
C THR A 271 1.41 -2.56 -19.94
N ARG A 272 0.60 -2.66 -20.98
CA ARG A 272 0.50 -3.89 -21.78
C ARG A 272 1.83 -4.24 -22.44
N SER A 273 2.14 -5.53 -22.54
CA SER A 273 3.21 -6.00 -23.41
C SER A 273 2.93 -5.63 -24.87
N ALA A 274 3.93 -5.71 -25.74
CA ALA A 274 3.70 -5.64 -27.17
C ALA A 274 2.73 -6.74 -27.61
N LEU A 275 1.95 -6.48 -28.65
CA LEU A 275 1.12 -7.48 -29.29
C LEU A 275 2.02 -8.54 -29.93
N THR A 276 1.78 -9.80 -29.59
CA THR A 276 2.57 -10.94 -30.04
C THR A 276 1.70 -11.86 -30.88
N ALA A 277 2.07 -12.05 -32.12
CA ALA A 277 1.42 -13.02 -33.02
C ALA A 277 1.86 -14.45 -32.68
N SER A 278 1.00 -15.41 -32.98
CA SER A 278 1.33 -16.82 -32.86
C SER A 278 2.37 -17.24 -33.91
N LYS A 279 3.34 -18.06 -33.47
CA LYS A 279 4.34 -18.71 -34.32
C LYS A 279 4.19 -20.23 -34.21
N LYS A 280 4.64 -20.97 -35.24
CA LYS A 280 4.70 -22.44 -35.15
C LYS A 280 5.62 -22.83 -33.97
N GLY A 281 5.14 -23.74 -33.14
CA GLY A 281 5.88 -24.17 -31.95
C GLY A 281 7.05 -25.09 -32.28
N SER A 282 8.19 -24.78 -31.69
CA SER A 282 9.42 -25.61 -31.75
C SER A 282 10.29 -25.42 -30.50
N GLN A 283 9.65 -25.10 -29.37
CA GLN A 283 10.36 -24.77 -28.15
C GLN A 283 11.10 -25.97 -27.57
N LYS A 284 12.29 -25.68 -27.05
CA LYS A 284 13.08 -26.62 -26.27
C LYS A 284 12.74 -26.50 -24.80
N MET A 285 12.77 -27.62 -24.13
CA MET A 285 12.50 -27.77 -22.70
C MET A 285 13.65 -28.50 -22.03
N GLN A 286 13.80 -28.33 -20.73
CA GLN A 286 14.76 -29.03 -19.92
C GLN A 286 14.08 -29.74 -18.76
N VAL A 287 14.47 -30.99 -18.51
CA VAL A 287 14.03 -31.76 -17.35
C VAL A 287 14.65 -31.18 -16.07
N ILE A 288 13.80 -30.93 -15.05
CA ILE A 288 14.19 -30.29 -13.79
C ILE A 288 14.09 -31.20 -12.55
N CYS A 289 13.78 -32.48 -12.75
CA CYS A 289 13.81 -33.48 -11.71
C CYS A 289 14.90 -34.52 -12.00
N SER A 290 15.28 -35.31 -11.00
CA SER A 290 16.35 -36.32 -11.12
C SER A 290 16.05 -37.37 -12.19
N VAL A 291 14.82 -37.89 -12.23
CA VAL A 291 14.32 -38.86 -13.21
C VAL A 291 12.88 -38.50 -13.59
N LEU A 292 12.61 -38.46 -14.87
CA LEU A 292 11.28 -38.20 -15.42
C LEU A 292 10.84 -39.34 -16.31
N ASN A 293 9.65 -39.86 -16.04
CA ASN A 293 9.03 -40.88 -16.88
C ASN A 293 8.44 -40.25 -18.16
N VAL A 294 8.80 -40.82 -19.31
CA VAL A 294 8.16 -40.54 -20.61
C VAL A 294 7.14 -41.65 -20.87
N ARG A 295 5.90 -41.29 -21.14
CA ARG A 295 4.77 -42.20 -21.21
C ARG A 295 4.15 -42.23 -22.61
N LYS A 296 3.38 -43.29 -22.91
CA LYS A 296 2.63 -43.44 -24.17
C LYS A 296 1.52 -42.42 -24.35
N GLY A 297 0.98 -41.87 -23.26
CA GLY A 297 -0.12 -40.89 -23.28
C GLY A 297 -0.05 -39.89 -22.12
N PRO A 298 -0.94 -38.87 -22.15
CA PRO A 298 -0.91 -37.74 -21.20
C PRO A 298 -1.59 -38.09 -19.87
N GLY A 299 -0.91 -38.90 -19.05
CA GLY A 299 -1.40 -39.31 -17.74
C GLY A 299 -0.56 -40.38 -17.08
N THR A 300 -0.66 -40.50 -15.77
CA THR A 300 0.09 -41.49 -14.96
C THR A 300 -0.37 -42.92 -15.19
N GLY A 301 -1.57 -43.12 -15.73
CA GLY A 301 -2.11 -44.45 -16.08
C GLY A 301 -1.55 -45.02 -17.37
N TYR A 302 -0.79 -44.27 -18.17
CA TYR A 302 -0.17 -44.78 -19.40
C TYR A 302 1.20 -45.40 -19.13
N ASP A 303 1.56 -46.43 -19.92
CA ASP A 303 2.83 -47.11 -19.82
C ASP A 303 4.01 -46.16 -19.98
N ILE A 304 5.06 -46.44 -19.23
CA ILE A 304 6.36 -45.78 -19.35
C ILE A 304 7.10 -46.40 -20.55
N ILE A 305 7.51 -45.56 -21.50
CA ILE A 305 8.29 -46.02 -22.68
C ILE A 305 9.77 -45.71 -22.55
N GLN A 306 10.15 -44.75 -21.71
CA GLN A 306 11.53 -44.37 -21.45
C GLN A 306 11.62 -43.52 -20.18
N THR A 307 12.81 -43.36 -19.65
CA THR A 307 13.12 -42.38 -18.60
C THR A 307 14.20 -41.41 -19.08
N VAL A 308 14.12 -40.17 -18.59
CA VAL A 308 15.12 -39.11 -18.84
C VAL A 308 15.58 -38.50 -17.52
N SER A 309 16.83 -38.06 -17.45
CA SER A 309 17.43 -37.48 -16.26
C SER A 309 17.41 -35.95 -16.27
N TYR A 310 17.74 -35.37 -15.12
CA TYR A 310 17.93 -33.93 -14.96
C TYR A 310 18.78 -33.32 -16.09
N GLY A 311 18.36 -32.20 -16.61
CA GLY A 311 19.09 -31.49 -17.65
C GLY A 311 18.85 -32.00 -19.08
N THR A 312 18.20 -33.16 -19.26
CA THR A 312 17.87 -33.67 -20.60
C THR A 312 17.03 -32.64 -21.37
N GLU A 313 17.42 -32.37 -22.63
CA GLU A 313 16.69 -31.50 -23.51
C GLU A 313 15.59 -32.26 -24.26
N LEU A 314 14.38 -31.70 -24.22
CA LEU A 314 13.21 -32.24 -24.90
C LEU A 314 12.69 -31.18 -25.90
N THR A 315 12.09 -31.63 -26.99
CA THR A 315 11.38 -30.72 -27.91
C THR A 315 9.89 -30.83 -27.66
N LEU A 316 9.23 -29.69 -27.36
CA LEU A 316 7.79 -29.61 -27.16
C LEU A 316 7.06 -29.79 -28.50
N LYS A 317 6.08 -30.70 -28.55
CA LYS A 317 5.29 -31.05 -29.74
C LYS A 317 3.80 -30.80 -29.58
N GLY A 318 3.28 -30.90 -28.35
CA GLY A 318 1.84 -30.73 -28.09
C GLY A 318 1.52 -30.44 -26.64
N LEU A 319 0.32 -29.91 -26.38
CA LEU A 319 -0.14 -29.42 -25.07
C LEU A 319 -1.40 -30.18 -24.65
N TYR A 320 -1.39 -30.83 -23.48
CA TYR A 320 -2.48 -31.63 -22.95
C TYR A 320 -2.67 -31.37 -21.45
N GLN A 321 -3.32 -30.27 -21.10
CA GLN A 321 -3.49 -29.84 -19.71
C GLN A 321 -2.14 -29.79 -18.96
N ASP A 322 -1.93 -30.68 -17.98
CA ASP A 322 -0.73 -30.78 -17.18
C ASP A 322 0.36 -31.67 -17.80
N TRP A 323 0.17 -32.10 -19.06
CA TRP A 323 1.07 -32.95 -19.79
C TRP A 323 1.52 -32.32 -21.10
N TYR A 324 2.79 -32.54 -21.43
CA TYR A 324 3.37 -32.13 -22.71
C TYR A 324 3.70 -33.34 -23.58
N GLN A 325 3.30 -33.29 -24.83
CA GLN A 325 3.81 -34.19 -25.86
C GLN A 325 5.20 -33.70 -26.24
N ILE A 326 6.20 -34.60 -26.22
CA ILE A 326 7.59 -34.25 -26.48
C ILE A 326 8.26 -35.23 -27.41
N SER A 327 9.39 -34.82 -27.99
CA SER A 327 10.36 -35.70 -28.59
C SER A 327 11.77 -35.43 -28.05
N PHE A 328 12.59 -36.45 -28.03
CA PHE A 328 14.02 -36.35 -27.67
C PHE A 328 14.80 -37.48 -28.34
N THR A 329 16.11 -37.31 -28.45
CA THR A 329 17.02 -38.32 -28.99
C THR A 329 17.89 -38.92 -27.88
N LYS A 330 17.95 -40.23 -27.81
CA LYS A 330 18.80 -40.99 -26.87
C LYS A 330 19.43 -42.16 -27.62
N ASP A 331 20.73 -42.30 -27.52
CA ASP A 331 21.50 -43.39 -28.18
C ASP A 331 21.18 -43.49 -29.70
N GLY A 332 21.11 -42.35 -30.38
CA GLY A 332 20.80 -42.26 -31.82
C GLY A 332 19.37 -42.54 -32.22
N ARG A 333 18.46 -42.82 -31.27
CA ARG A 333 17.04 -43.05 -31.51
C ARG A 333 16.20 -41.86 -31.06
N THR A 334 15.20 -41.48 -31.85
CA THR A 334 14.19 -40.50 -31.53
C THR A 334 13.00 -41.14 -30.84
N TYR A 335 12.68 -40.65 -29.65
CA TYR A 335 11.51 -41.05 -28.88
C TYR A 335 10.46 -39.97 -28.91
N ASN A 336 9.18 -40.36 -29.01
CA ASN A 336 8.03 -39.50 -28.87
C ASN A 336 7.16 -40.01 -27.73
N GLY A 337 6.71 -39.12 -26.87
CA GLY A 337 5.91 -39.51 -25.70
C GLY A 337 5.39 -38.28 -24.96
N TYR A 338 4.94 -38.52 -23.74
CA TYR A 338 4.32 -37.51 -22.89
C TYR A 338 5.02 -37.44 -21.55
N VAL A 339 5.24 -36.22 -21.07
CA VAL A 339 5.83 -35.92 -19.76
C VAL A 339 4.94 -34.97 -18.99
N SER A 340 4.95 -35.06 -17.68
CA SER A 340 4.26 -34.09 -16.83
C SER A 340 4.91 -32.70 -16.96
N ALA A 341 4.09 -31.69 -17.17
CA ALA A 341 4.52 -30.29 -17.28
C ALA A 341 5.20 -29.77 -16.02
N ALA A 342 4.89 -30.35 -14.84
CA ALA A 342 5.46 -29.94 -13.55
C ALA A 342 6.97 -30.19 -13.43
N TYR A 343 7.53 -31.09 -14.25
CA TYR A 343 8.93 -31.52 -14.13
C TYR A 343 9.83 -31.08 -15.29
N VAL A 344 9.35 -30.13 -16.06
CA VAL A 344 10.09 -29.54 -17.18
C VAL A 344 9.97 -28.03 -17.15
N LYS A 345 10.98 -27.33 -17.65
CA LYS A 345 10.96 -25.88 -17.87
C LYS A 345 11.29 -25.55 -19.32
N LEU A 346 10.72 -24.49 -19.83
CA LEU A 346 11.10 -23.93 -21.13
C LEU A 346 12.52 -23.35 -21.06
N LYS A 347 13.30 -23.59 -22.12
CA LYS A 347 14.63 -23.02 -22.32
C LYS A 347 14.62 -21.62 -22.85
#